data_e540c1733cc53583e90fad47ed996371
#
_entry.id   e540c1733cc53583e90fad47ed996371
#
_cell.length_a   1.000
_cell.length_b   1.000
_cell.length_c   1.000
_cell.angle_alpha   90.00
_cell.angle_beta   90.00
_cell.angle_gamma   90.00
#
_symmetry.space_group_name_H-M   'P 1'
#
loop_
_entity.id
_entity.type
_entity.pdbx_description
1 polymer ?
#
loop_
_entity_poly.entity_id
_entity_poly.type
_entity_poly.pdbx_seq_one_letter_code
_entity_poly.pdbx_strand_id
1 'polypeptide(L)'
;MVGDGVRETYGFFVDTPGKVTFDIGYTDIDDLSISMEEENCKIYLIEAPSYRDVVQEFRELIGRSYIAPRWAFGYGQSRWSYDTADEVCEVAAEYKKHNIPIDSIYLDIDYMERYKDFTINRDTFADFEDLVKEMKEQNIHLVPIIDGGVKKEDGYDVYEEGKEKGYFCKDEDGEDFVTVSYTHLRAHETP
;
A
#
# COMPACT_ATOMS: atom_id res chain seq x y z
N MET A 1 -41.04 -13.92 27.31
CA MET A 1 -41.35 -12.97 26.23
C MET A 1 -40.04 -12.70 25.51
N VAL A 2 -39.87 -13.28 24.34
CA VAL A 2 -38.72 -12.98 23.49
C VAL A 2 -39.11 -11.69 22.82
N GLY A 3 -38.47 -10.59 23.21
CA GLY A 3 -38.67 -9.30 22.53
C GLY A 3 -38.26 -9.44 21.07
N ASP A 4 -39.08 -8.96 20.16
CA ASP A 4 -38.70 -8.70 18.78
C ASP A 4 -37.57 -7.67 18.78
N GLY A 5 -36.36 -8.15 18.96
CA GLY A 5 -35.17 -7.31 18.90
C GLY A 5 -35.02 -6.81 17.48
N VAL A 6 -35.46 -5.57 17.23
CA VAL A 6 -35.03 -4.83 16.06
C VAL A 6 -33.51 -4.82 16.11
N ARG A 7 -32.86 -5.56 15.21
CA ARG A 7 -31.41 -5.51 15.06
C ARG A 7 -31.08 -4.17 14.39
N GLU A 8 -30.81 -3.19 15.21
CA GLU A 8 -30.28 -1.92 14.71
C GLU A 8 -28.84 -2.17 14.25
N THR A 9 -28.58 -1.74 13.03
CA THR A 9 -27.23 -1.82 12.43
C THR A 9 -26.64 -0.45 12.40
N TYR A 10 -25.44 -0.32 12.93
CA TYR A 10 -24.72 0.94 12.94
C TYR A 10 -23.23 0.75 12.65
N GLY A 11 -22.57 1.83 12.25
CA GLY A 11 -21.14 1.89 12.05
C GLY A 11 -20.54 3.11 12.75
N PHE A 12 -19.35 2.95 13.28
CA PHE A 12 -18.55 4.04 13.80
C PHE A 12 -17.40 4.34 12.83
N PHE A 13 -17.26 5.59 12.45
CA PHE A 13 -16.08 6.07 11.74
C PHE A 13 -15.40 7.15 12.57
N VAL A 14 -14.14 6.90 12.91
CA VAL A 14 -13.28 7.83 13.66
C VAL A 14 -12.30 8.45 12.68
N ASP A 15 -12.52 9.71 12.33
CA ASP A 15 -11.70 10.47 11.40
C ASP A 15 -10.58 11.18 12.18
N THR A 16 -9.43 10.52 12.25
CA THR A 16 -8.20 11.00 12.89
C THR A 16 -6.98 10.39 12.20
N PRO A 17 -5.86 11.12 12.07
CA PRO A 17 -4.62 10.57 11.54
C PRO A 17 -3.85 9.72 12.56
N GLY A 18 -4.20 9.83 13.86
CA GLY A 18 -3.53 9.12 14.94
C GLY A 18 -4.01 7.70 15.13
N LYS A 19 -3.38 7.01 16.08
CA LYS A 19 -3.74 5.65 16.45
C LYS A 19 -5.07 5.62 17.19
N VAL A 20 -5.94 4.71 16.77
CA VAL A 20 -7.23 4.43 17.40
C VAL A 20 -7.28 2.97 17.85
N THR A 21 -7.68 2.74 19.08
CA THR A 21 -7.89 1.40 19.62
C THR A 21 -9.37 1.21 19.90
N PHE A 22 -9.95 0.17 19.32
CA PHE A 22 -11.31 -0.27 19.60
C PHE A 22 -11.28 -1.48 20.53
N ASP A 23 -11.95 -1.38 21.67
CA ASP A 23 -12.23 -2.51 22.55
C ASP A 23 -13.75 -2.75 22.50
N ILE A 24 -14.13 -3.83 21.85
CA ILE A 24 -15.54 -4.17 21.58
C ILE A 24 -15.84 -5.45 22.32
N GLY A 25 -16.20 -5.33 23.60
CA GLY A 25 -16.56 -6.47 24.45
C GLY A 25 -15.39 -7.42 24.77
N TYR A 26 -14.13 -6.99 24.63
CA TYR A 26 -12.97 -7.81 24.95
C TYR A 26 -12.60 -7.70 26.43
N THR A 27 -12.48 -6.49 26.96
CA THR A 27 -12.18 -6.26 28.38
C THR A 27 -13.43 -6.41 29.23
N ASP A 28 -14.56 -5.86 28.81
CA ASP A 28 -15.87 -6.03 29.41
C ASP A 28 -16.90 -6.32 28.31
N ILE A 29 -17.66 -7.39 28.43
CA ILE A 29 -18.58 -7.88 27.42
C ILE A 29 -19.71 -6.88 27.07
N ASP A 30 -20.04 -6.03 28.04
CA ASP A 30 -21.13 -5.06 27.91
C ASP A 30 -20.64 -3.68 27.47
N ASP A 31 -19.32 -3.49 27.31
CA ASP A 31 -18.72 -2.21 27.00
C ASP A 31 -18.11 -2.16 25.58
N LEU A 32 -18.27 -0.99 24.93
CA LEU A 32 -17.51 -0.58 23.78
C LEU A 32 -16.67 0.63 24.14
N SER A 33 -15.35 0.48 24.09
CA SER A 33 -14.40 1.56 24.38
C SER A 33 -13.60 1.94 23.14
N ILE A 34 -13.48 3.23 22.88
CA ILE A 34 -12.68 3.77 21.79
C ILE A 34 -11.65 4.73 22.39
N SER A 35 -10.38 4.37 22.29
CA SER A 35 -9.27 5.18 22.78
C SER A 35 -8.47 5.73 21.61
N MET A 36 -8.05 6.97 21.69
CA MET A 36 -7.26 7.64 20.65
C MET A 36 -6.16 8.49 21.28
N GLU A 37 -5.07 8.65 20.53
CA GLU A 37 -3.90 9.44 20.99
C GLU A 37 -4.06 10.92 20.67
N GLU A 38 -4.90 11.26 19.68
CA GLU A 38 -5.13 12.63 19.26
C GLU A 38 -6.25 13.32 20.06
N GLU A 39 -6.03 14.57 20.44
CA GLU A 39 -7.03 15.38 21.15
C GLU A 39 -8.19 15.84 20.26
N ASN A 40 -7.94 15.95 18.94
CA ASN A 40 -8.92 16.41 17.97
C ASN A 40 -9.26 15.29 16.99
N CYS A 41 -10.51 14.83 17.04
CA CYS A 41 -11.04 13.86 16.09
C CYS A 41 -12.50 14.20 15.73
N LYS A 42 -12.97 13.60 14.65
CA LYS A 42 -14.39 13.57 14.32
C LYS A 42 -14.89 12.15 14.43
N ILE A 43 -16.01 11.96 15.10
CA ILE A 43 -16.66 10.66 15.20
C ILE A 43 -18.00 10.75 14.48
N TYR A 44 -18.22 9.83 13.54
CA TYR A 44 -19.45 9.68 12.81
C TYR A 44 -20.14 8.40 13.25
N LEU A 45 -21.40 8.52 13.68
CA LEU A 45 -22.30 7.40 13.90
C LEU A 45 -23.20 7.28 12.67
N ILE A 46 -23.16 6.13 12.03
CA ILE A 46 -23.94 5.82 10.83
C ILE A 46 -24.97 4.76 11.21
N GLU A 47 -26.23 5.15 11.21
CA GLU A 47 -27.36 4.24 11.47
C GLU A 47 -28.05 3.90 10.15
N ALA A 48 -28.25 2.61 9.88
CA ALA A 48 -28.94 2.18 8.69
C ALA A 48 -29.62 0.82 8.88
N PRO A 49 -30.64 0.48 8.07
CA PRO A 49 -31.42 -0.75 8.21
C PRO A 49 -30.61 -2.03 8.04
N SER A 50 -29.48 -1.97 7.33
CA SER A 50 -28.60 -3.12 7.12
C SER A 50 -27.13 -2.73 7.03
N TYR A 51 -26.21 -3.70 7.21
CA TYR A 51 -24.77 -3.49 7.02
C TYR A 51 -24.42 -2.97 5.63
N ARG A 52 -25.17 -3.37 4.61
CA ARG A 52 -24.99 -2.87 3.25
C ARG A 52 -25.29 -1.37 3.18
N ASP A 53 -26.35 -0.94 3.83
CA ASP A 53 -26.75 0.47 3.85
C ASP A 53 -25.76 1.28 4.67
N VAL A 54 -25.24 0.79 5.80
CA VAL A 54 -24.14 1.42 6.56
C VAL A 54 -22.92 1.64 5.66
N VAL A 55 -22.52 0.64 4.88
CA VAL A 55 -21.37 0.78 3.97
C VAL A 55 -21.68 1.79 2.85
N GLN A 56 -22.92 1.85 2.38
CA GLN A 56 -23.31 2.82 1.37
C GLN A 56 -23.24 4.26 1.91
N GLU A 57 -23.83 4.51 3.07
CA GLU A 57 -23.77 5.82 3.75
C GLU A 57 -22.31 6.23 4.04
N PHE A 58 -21.50 5.29 4.53
CA PHE A 58 -20.07 5.54 4.73
C PHE A 58 -19.37 5.96 3.43
N ARG A 59 -19.67 5.31 2.31
CA ARG A 59 -19.11 5.66 1.00
C ARG A 59 -19.63 7.00 0.46
N GLU A 60 -20.81 7.42 0.84
CA GLU A 60 -21.30 8.77 0.52
C GLU A 60 -20.52 9.82 1.30
N LEU A 61 -20.16 9.52 2.56
CA LEU A 61 -19.37 10.39 3.41
C LEU A 61 -17.92 10.54 2.91
N ILE A 62 -17.25 9.44 2.59
CA ILE A 62 -15.81 9.43 2.22
C ILE A 62 -15.53 9.48 0.72
N GLY A 63 -16.57 9.35 -0.09
CA GLY A 63 -16.47 9.23 -1.55
C GLY A 63 -16.46 7.78 -2.05
N ARG A 64 -16.65 7.64 -3.35
CA ARG A 64 -16.70 6.33 -4.01
C ARG A 64 -15.31 5.83 -4.32
N SER A 65 -15.10 4.53 -4.12
CA SER A 65 -13.87 3.85 -4.52
C SER A 65 -13.70 3.90 -6.05
N TYR A 66 -12.45 4.09 -6.47
CA TYR A 66 -12.10 3.92 -7.87
C TYR A 66 -12.35 2.46 -8.30
N ILE A 67 -12.91 2.29 -9.49
CA ILE A 67 -13.05 0.96 -10.09
C ILE A 67 -11.81 0.74 -10.95
N ALA A 68 -10.93 -0.14 -10.48
CA ALA A 68 -9.71 -0.50 -11.17
C ALA A 68 -10.00 -1.22 -12.51
N PRO A 69 -9.07 -1.20 -13.48
CA PRO A 69 -9.19 -1.97 -14.70
C PRO A 69 -9.22 -3.47 -14.39
N ARG A 70 -9.79 -4.25 -15.32
CA ARG A 70 -10.07 -5.68 -15.09
C ARG A 70 -8.82 -6.47 -14.69
N TRP A 71 -7.67 -6.20 -15.27
CA TRP A 71 -6.43 -6.91 -14.97
C TRP A 71 -5.98 -6.75 -13.51
N ALA A 72 -6.31 -5.64 -12.87
CA ALA A 72 -5.98 -5.40 -11.46
C ALA A 72 -6.77 -6.27 -10.47
N PHE A 73 -7.81 -6.97 -10.94
CA PHE A 73 -8.57 -7.97 -10.18
C PHE A 73 -8.17 -9.40 -10.54
N GLY A 74 -7.21 -9.57 -11.45
CA GLY A 74 -6.67 -10.85 -11.83
C GLY A 74 -5.53 -11.31 -10.92
N TYR A 75 -4.83 -12.36 -11.33
CA TYR A 75 -3.72 -12.88 -10.54
C TYR A 75 -2.47 -12.03 -10.73
N GLY A 76 -1.91 -11.54 -9.62
CA GLY A 76 -0.65 -10.83 -9.56
C GLY A 76 0.40 -11.65 -8.83
N GLN A 77 1.55 -11.85 -9.48
CA GLN A 77 2.70 -12.53 -8.90
C GLN A 77 3.66 -11.51 -8.29
N SER A 78 3.99 -11.68 -7.02
CA SER A 78 5.04 -10.93 -6.34
C SER A 78 5.94 -11.85 -5.53
N ARG A 79 7.16 -11.43 -5.31
CA ARG A 79 8.11 -12.06 -4.38
C ARG A 79 9.16 -11.04 -3.99
N TRP A 80 9.89 -11.31 -2.95
CA TRP A 80 11.15 -10.64 -2.66
C TRP A 80 12.28 -11.46 -3.26
N SER A 81 12.96 -11.11 -4.29
CA SER A 81 12.84 -10.01 -5.27
C SER A 81 13.03 -10.64 -6.64
N TYR A 82 12.88 -9.87 -7.71
CA TYR A 82 13.41 -10.22 -9.03
C TYR A 82 14.68 -9.39 -9.23
N ASP A 83 15.84 -10.05 -9.27
CA ASP A 83 17.14 -9.36 -9.32
C ASP A 83 17.48 -8.87 -10.74
N THR A 84 16.88 -9.50 -11.76
CA THR A 84 17.15 -9.20 -13.17
C THR A 84 15.88 -9.21 -14.04
N ALA A 85 15.94 -8.55 -15.19
CA ALA A 85 14.88 -8.63 -16.20
C ALA A 85 14.64 -10.07 -16.68
N ASP A 86 15.71 -10.87 -16.81
CA ASP A 86 15.61 -12.27 -17.24
C ASP A 86 14.78 -13.11 -16.28
N GLU A 87 14.91 -12.92 -14.98
CA GLU A 87 14.08 -13.63 -13.99
C GLU A 87 12.59 -13.30 -14.12
N VAL A 88 12.26 -12.05 -14.48
CA VAL A 88 10.87 -11.66 -14.74
C VAL A 88 10.33 -12.41 -15.96
N CYS A 89 11.13 -12.48 -17.03
CA CYS A 89 10.79 -13.22 -18.24
C CYS A 89 10.63 -14.71 -17.98
N GLU A 90 11.52 -15.31 -17.18
CA GLU A 90 11.44 -16.72 -16.80
C GLU A 90 10.15 -17.03 -16.03
N VAL A 91 9.79 -16.19 -15.07
CA VAL A 91 8.55 -16.35 -14.32
C VAL A 91 7.34 -16.29 -15.24
N ALA A 92 7.26 -15.31 -16.13
CA ALA A 92 6.17 -15.19 -17.10
C ALA A 92 6.09 -16.44 -18.01
N ALA A 93 7.26 -16.94 -18.47
CA ALA A 93 7.34 -18.13 -19.30
C ALA A 93 6.87 -19.40 -18.57
N GLU A 94 7.21 -19.58 -17.27
CA GLU A 94 6.78 -20.73 -16.47
C GLU A 94 5.27 -20.71 -16.24
N TYR A 95 4.65 -19.54 -15.96
CA TYR A 95 3.20 -19.43 -15.87
C TYR A 95 2.51 -19.84 -17.18
N LYS A 96 3.05 -19.38 -18.31
CA LYS A 96 2.54 -19.75 -19.64
C LYS A 96 2.70 -21.23 -19.93
N LYS A 97 3.85 -21.81 -19.63
CA LYS A 97 4.14 -23.25 -19.82
C LYS A 97 3.21 -24.16 -19.03
N HIS A 98 2.84 -23.73 -17.83
CA HIS A 98 1.92 -24.49 -16.96
C HIS A 98 0.45 -24.13 -17.18
N ASN A 99 0.12 -23.26 -18.16
CA ASN A 99 -1.24 -22.77 -18.43
C ASN A 99 -1.90 -22.14 -17.20
N ILE A 100 -1.13 -21.47 -16.36
CA ILE A 100 -1.63 -20.70 -15.23
C ILE A 100 -1.80 -19.26 -15.67
N PRO A 101 -3.03 -18.70 -15.61
CA PRO A 101 -3.24 -17.30 -15.97
C PRO A 101 -2.52 -16.37 -15.00
N ILE A 102 -1.93 -15.30 -15.54
CA ILE A 102 -1.28 -14.23 -14.79
C ILE A 102 -1.62 -12.90 -15.44
N ASP A 103 -1.97 -11.88 -14.66
CA ASP A 103 -2.36 -10.56 -15.15
C ASP A 103 -1.29 -9.51 -14.84
N SER A 104 -0.51 -9.70 -13.77
CA SER A 104 0.53 -8.75 -13.39
C SER A 104 1.71 -9.42 -12.66
N ILE A 105 2.88 -8.79 -12.78
CA ILE A 105 4.08 -9.11 -11.99
C ILE A 105 4.50 -7.83 -11.26
N TYR A 106 4.64 -7.93 -9.95
CA TYR A 106 5.07 -6.83 -9.09
C TYR A 106 6.58 -6.89 -8.93
N LEU A 107 7.25 -5.80 -9.32
CA LEU A 107 8.69 -5.66 -9.10
C LEU A 107 8.92 -5.08 -7.71
N ASP A 108 9.80 -5.72 -6.93
CA ASP A 108 10.25 -5.23 -5.65
C ASP A 108 11.41 -4.23 -5.85
N ILE A 109 12.03 -3.78 -4.78
CA ILE A 109 12.98 -2.65 -4.76
C ILE A 109 14.25 -2.84 -5.61
N ASP A 110 14.61 -4.07 -5.98
CA ASP A 110 15.89 -4.36 -6.65
C ASP A 110 15.94 -3.94 -8.14
N TYR A 111 14.80 -3.55 -8.74
CA TYR A 111 14.81 -2.92 -10.06
C TYR A 111 15.35 -1.49 -10.04
N MET A 112 15.37 -0.86 -8.86
CA MET A 112 15.83 0.52 -8.68
C MET A 112 17.35 0.60 -8.61
N GLU A 113 17.92 1.71 -9.04
CA GLU A 113 19.34 2.01 -8.80
C GLU A 113 19.56 2.29 -7.31
N ARG A 114 20.20 1.36 -6.62
CA ARG A 114 20.53 1.49 -5.18
C ARG A 114 19.34 1.88 -4.30
N TYR A 115 18.17 1.34 -4.62
CA TYR A 115 16.92 1.57 -3.87
C TYR A 115 16.47 3.03 -3.87
N LYS A 116 16.67 3.73 -4.97
CA LYS A 116 16.19 5.09 -5.19
C LYS A 116 14.91 5.07 -6.02
N ASP A 117 13.83 5.61 -5.49
CA ASP A 117 12.57 5.70 -6.21
C ASP A 117 12.73 6.43 -7.55
N PHE A 118 11.90 6.07 -8.52
CA PHE A 118 11.90 6.63 -9.87
C PHE A 118 13.21 6.43 -10.66
N THR A 119 14.05 5.46 -10.25
CA THR A 119 15.26 5.07 -10.98
C THR A 119 15.15 3.64 -11.47
N ILE A 120 15.97 3.31 -12.49
CA ILE A 120 16.11 1.94 -13.00
C ILE A 120 17.58 1.53 -12.88
N ASN A 121 17.83 0.38 -12.31
CA ASN A 121 19.15 -0.24 -12.28
C ASN A 121 19.47 -0.78 -13.68
N ARG A 122 20.22 -0.02 -14.46
CA ARG A 122 20.54 -0.35 -15.85
C ARG A 122 21.55 -1.50 -16.00
N ASP A 123 22.16 -1.93 -14.92
CA ASP A 123 23.05 -3.11 -14.95
C ASP A 123 22.27 -4.42 -14.99
N THR A 124 21.12 -4.47 -14.30
CA THR A 124 20.29 -5.67 -14.16
C THR A 124 18.98 -5.61 -14.95
N PHE A 125 18.53 -4.39 -15.26
CA PHE A 125 17.34 -4.07 -16.08
C PHE A 125 17.72 -3.11 -17.21
N ALA A 126 18.74 -3.48 -18.01
CA ALA A 126 19.31 -2.61 -19.05
C ALA A 126 18.27 -2.06 -20.02
N ASP A 127 17.43 -2.93 -20.54
CA ASP A 127 16.40 -2.65 -21.54
C ASP A 127 15.01 -2.70 -20.89
N PHE A 128 14.80 -1.95 -19.80
CA PHE A 128 13.55 -1.97 -19.04
C PHE A 128 12.32 -1.66 -19.89
N GLU A 129 12.46 -0.75 -20.84
CA GLU A 129 11.41 -0.35 -21.77
C GLU A 129 11.01 -1.52 -22.70
N ASP A 130 11.96 -2.34 -23.12
CA ASP A 130 11.69 -3.53 -23.93
C ASP A 130 11.08 -4.65 -23.07
N LEU A 131 11.51 -4.82 -21.82
CA LEU A 131 10.85 -5.73 -20.87
C LEU A 131 9.37 -5.37 -20.69
N VAL A 132 9.06 -4.06 -20.47
CA VAL A 132 7.68 -3.58 -20.36
C VAL A 132 6.87 -3.92 -21.59
N LYS A 133 7.46 -3.73 -22.78
CA LYS A 133 6.80 -4.02 -24.06
C LYS A 133 6.54 -5.52 -24.23
N GLU A 134 7.54 -6.35 -23.95
CA GLU A 134 7.41 -7.81 -24.02
C GLU A 134 6.30 -8.33 -23.08
N MET A 135 6.27 -7.89 -21.83
CA MET A 135 5.22 -8.26 -20.89
C MET A 135 3.84 -7.80 -21.36
N LYS A 136 3.75 -6.60 -21.91
CA LYS A 136 2.51 -6.07 -22.46
C LYS A 136 2.01 -6.89 -23.67
N GLU A 137 2.89 -7.37 -24.55
CA GLU A 137 2.54 -8.25 -25.66
C GLU A 137 1.98 -9.60 -25.16
N GLN A 138 2.37 -10.03 -23.99
CA GLN A 138 1.83 -11.20 -23.30
C GLN A 138 0.58 -10.91 -22.44
N ASN A 139 0.07 -9.67 -22.43
CA ASN A 139 -0.99 -9.15 -21.58
C ASN A 139 -0.66 -9.22 -20.08
N ILE A 140 0.61 -9.12 -19.72
CA ILE A 140 1.08 -9.05 -18.35
C ILE A 140 1.45 -7.59 -18.04
N HIS A 141 0.96 -7.06 -16.93
CA HIS A 141 1.28 -5.73 -16.47
C HIS A 141 2.43 -5.78 -15.46
N LEU A 142 3.49 -5.01 -15.70
CA LEU A 142 4.53 -4.80 -14.70
C LEU A 142 4.09 -3.69 -13.74
N VAL A 143 4.18 -3.98 -12.45
CA VAL A 143 3.81 -3.04 -11.40
C VAL A 143 5.04 -2.83 -10.50
N PRO A 144 5.88 -1.84 -10.80
CA PRO A 144 7.03 -1.53 -9.95
C PRO A 144 6.55 -0.91 -8.64
N ILE A 145 7.16 -1.34 -7.55
CA ILE A 145 6.93 -0.72 -6.24
C ILE A 145 7.51 0.70 -6.23
N ILE A 146 6.87 1.61 -5.45
CA ILE A 146 7.40 2.93 -5.09
C ILE A 146 7.28 3.01 -3.59
N ASP A 147 8.41 3.21 -2.91
CA ASP A 147 8.44 3.39 -1.48
C ASP A 147 7.99 4.80 -1.07
N GLY A 148 7.34 4.90 0.09
CA GLY A 148 6.91 6.20 0.63
C GLY A 148 8.06 7.05 1.18
N GLY A 149 9.28 6.53 1.19
CA GLY A 149 10.47 7.16 1.75
C GLY A 149 11.55 7.42 0.70
N VAL A 150 11.77 8.69 0.36
CA VAL A 150 12.84 9.08 -0.56
C VAL A 150 14.20 8.91 0.12
N LYS A 151 15.11 8.18 -0.54
CA LYS A 151 16.47 7.96 -0.02
C LYS A 151 17.23 9.28 0.12
N LYS A 152 17.79 9.53 1.30
CA LYS A 152 18.64 10.70 1.56
C LYS A 152 20.05 10.45 0.96
N GLU A 153 20.30 11.02 -0.22
CA GLU A 153 21.56 10.86 -0.94
C GLU A 153 21.83 12.10 -1.79
N ASP A 154 23.03 12.71 -1.63
CA ASP A 154 23.45 13.86 -2.41
C ASP A 154 23.57 13.49 -3.90
N GLY A 155 23.14 14.37 -4.80
CA GLY A 155 23.11 14.14 -6.23
C GLY A 155 21.98 13.23 -6.73
N TYR A 156 21.04 12.91 -5.85
CA TYR A 156 19.80 12.24 -6.24
C TYR A 156 18.70 13.29 -6.47
N ASP A 157 18.34 13.50 -7.73
CA ASP A 157 17.48 14.62 -8.16
C ASP A 157 16.16 14.70 -7.39
N VAL A 158 15.50 13.57 -7.11
CA VAL A 158 14.22 13.55 -6.37
C VAL A 158 14.42 14.02 -4.91
N TYR A 159 15.53 13.63 -4.28
CA TYR A 159 15.86 14.08 -2.94
C TYR A 159 16.20 15.58 -2.93
N GLU A 160 17.03 16.02 -3.87
CA GLU A 160 17.42 17.44 -3.96
C GLU A 160 16.22 18.35 -4.23
N GLU A 161 15.35 17.96 -5.16
CA GLU A 161 14.11 18.69 -5.43
C GLU A 161 13.16 18.72 -4.23
N GLY A 162 12.99 17.57 -3.56
CA GLY A 162 12.15 17.48 -2.37
C GLY A 162 12.65 18.36 -1.23
N LYS A 163 13.97 18.42 -1.04
CA LYS A 163 14.62 19.27 -0.05
C LYS A 163 14.47 20.76 -0.39
N GLU A 164 14.75 21.15 -1.65
CA GLU A 164 14.62 22.53 -2.11
C GLU A 164 13.19 23.06 -1.95
N LYS A 165 12.20 22.22 -2.28
CA LYS A 165 10.78 22.58 -2.23
C LYS A 165 10.13 22.37 -0.85
N GLY A 166 10.86 21.82 0.11
CA GLY A 166 10.35 21.56 1.47
C GLY A 166 9.23 20.53 1.53
N TYR A 167 9.27 19.50 0.71
CA TYR A 167 8.23 18.48 0.63
C TYR A 167 8.34 17.39 1.70
N PHE A 168 9.49 17.28 2.38
CA PHE A 168 9.69 16.28 3.41
C PHE A 168 9.00 16.65 4.71
N CYS A 169 8.46 15.62 5.38
CA CYS A 169 7.94 15.77 6.73
C CYS A 169 9.04 16.27 7.67
N LYS A 170 8.66 17.07 8.66
CA LYS A 170 9.58 17.59 9.67
C LYS A 170 9.35 16.88 10.99
N ASP A 171 10.42 16.71 11.75
CA ASP A 171 10.37 16.29 13.14
C ASP A 171 10.03 17.47 14.08
N GLU A 172 10.01 17.21 15.40
CA GLU A 172 9.70 18.23 16.42
C GLU A 172 10.72 19.38 16.46
N ASP A 173 11.95 19.13 16.00
CA ASP A 173 13.04 20.11 15.94
C ASP A 173 13.03 20.91 14.62
N GLY A 174 12.14 20.56 13.69
CA GLY A 174 12.01 21.20 12.38
C GLY A 174 12.97 20.67 11.32
N GLU A 175 13.73 19.61 11.63
CA GLU A 175 14.60 18.93 10.68
C GLU A 175 13.82 17.94 9.81
N ASP A 176 14.41 17.51 8.68
CA ASP A 176 13.78 16.51 7.81
C ASP A 176 13.63 15.19 8.56
N PHE A 177 12.39 14.70 8.69
CA PHE A 177 12.11 13.44 9.34
C PHE A 177 12.73 12.28 8.54
N VAL A 178 13.67 11.57 9.17
CA VAL A 178 14.34 10.41 8.57
C VAL A 178 13.81 9.15 9.23
N THR A 179 13.07 8.38 8.48
CA THR A 179 12.56 7.08 8.92
C THR A 179 13.50 5.96 8.53
N VAL A 180 13.36 4.84 9.21
CA VAL A 180 13.99 3.58 8.86
C VAL A 180 13.18 2.93 7.75
N SER A 181 13.78 2.81 6.56
CA SER A 181 13.13 2.17 5.43
C SER A 181 13.47 0.66 5.35
N TYR A 182 12.94 -0.01 4.34
CA TYR A 182 13.14 -1.43 4.03
C TYR A 182 14.58 -1.94 4.15
N THR A 183 15.57 -1.11 3.87
CA THR A 183 16.99 -1.45 3.98
C THR A 183 17.45 -1.75 5.41
N HIS A 184 16.69 -1.32 6.42
CA HIS A 184 17.01 -1.58 7.84
C HIS A 184 16.45 -2.90 8.35
N LEU A 185 15.38 -3.41 7.74
CA LEU A 185 14.86 -4.73 8.08
C LEU A 185 15.86 -5.83 7.75
N ARG A 186 16.69 -5.65 6.71
CA ARG A 186 17.80 -6.56 6.39
C ARG A 186 18.90 -6.59 7.47
N ALA A 187 19.12 -5.50 8.19
CA ALA A 187 20.15 -5.43 9.22
C ALA A 187 19.81 -6.24 10.48
N HIS A 188 18.54 -6.57 10.70
CA HIS A 188 18.10 -7.36 11.84
C HIS A 188 17.94 -8.86 11.54
N GLU A 189 18.07 -9.28 10.28
CA GLU A 189 17.99 -10.68 9.88
C GLU A 189 19.36 -11.36 9.76
N THR A 190 20.44 -10.64 10.01
CA THR A 190 21.79 -11.25 10.13
C THR A 190 22.03 -11.62 11.59
N PRO A 191 22.29 -12.92 11.86
CA PRO A 191 22.58 -13.42 13.22
C PRO A 191 23.89 -12.86 13.79
#